data_72e194e25266cc16e19a1cc5da7735ec
#
_entry.id   72e194e25266cc16e19a1cc5da7735ec
#
_cell.length_a   1.000
_cell.length_b   1.000
_cell.length_c   1.000
_cell.angle_alpha   90.00
_cell.angle_beta   90.00
_cell.angle_gamma   90.00
#
_symmetry.space_group_name_H-M   'P 1'
#
loop_
_entity.id
_entity.type
_entity.pdbx_description
1 polymer ?
#
loop_
_entity_poly.entity_id
_entity_poly.type
_entity_poly.pdbx_seq_one_letter_code
_entity_poly.pdbx_strand_id
1 'polypeptide(L)'
;MNIFRTKNVSLDKTEMHRHLKLWDLILLGIGAMVGTGVFTITGTAAATLAGPALVISIVISALCVGLSALFFAEFASRVPATGGAYSYLYAILGEFPAWLAGWLTMMEFMTAISGVASGWAAYFKGLLSQYGIALPQALNGTFNPQAGTFVDLLPILVLVLVTSLVLLNAKAALRFNSILVILKFSALALFVLVGIWHIKLDNWSNFAPYGFGQIYGASTGIMAGASLMFFGFLGFESISMAVDEVKTPQKNIPRGIVLSLSIVTILYALVTLVLTGVVHYSHLNVDDAVAFSLRSVGISWAANYVSLVAILTLITVCISMTYALSRMIYSLARDGLMPAAFKELTKTSKVPKNATILTGLASAVAAGIFPLASIAAFLNICTLAYLIMLAYGLIRLRREKGMPKAGEFKTPLVPLLPILSIIICLSFMLQYNVETWIAFLIALLIGNIIYFTYGYKHSTIEE
;
A
#
# COMPACT_ATOMS: atom_id res chain seq x y z
N MET A 1 14.88 15.49 29.14
CA MET A 1 14.05 15.34 27.91
C MET A 1 14.10 13.90 27.48
N ASN A 2 13.09 13.08 27.88
CA ASN A 2 13.07 11.65 27.56
C ASN A 2 12.17 11.40 26.34
N ILE A 3 12.75 11.38 25.16
CA ILE A 3 12.04 11.10 23.89
C ILE A 3 11.80 9.61 23.66
N PHE A 4 12.31 8.74 24.52
CA PHE A 4 12.19 7.26 24.46
C PHE A 4 11.24 6.70 25.52
N ARG A 5 10.33 7.54 26.08
CA ARG A 5 9.31 7.06 27.01
C ARG A 5 8.38 6.07 26.30
N THR A 6 8.16 4.93 26.93
CA THR A 6 7.36 3.83 26.37
C THR A 6 5.94 3.89 26.89
N LYS A 7 4.96 3.61 26.04
CA LYS A 7 3.57 3.47 26.43
C LYS A 7 3.31 2.06 26.93
N ASN A 8 2.80 1.93 28.15
CA ASN A 8 2.33 0.65 28.63
C ASN A 8 1.04 0.30 27.88
N VAL A 9 1.18 -0.46 26.79
CA VAL A 9 0.05 -0.96 26.01
C VAL A 9 -0.54 -2.14 26.78
N SER A 10 -1.34 -1.83 27.81
CA SER A 10 -2.22 -2.82 28.40
C SER A 10 -3.30 -3.15 27.36
N LEU A 11 -3.74 -4.40 27.34
CA LEU A 11 -4.99 -4.81 26.73
C LEU A 11 -6.11 -3.96 27.34
N ASP A 12 -6.35 -2.77 26.82
CA ASP A 12 -7.60 -2.11 27.07
C ASP A 12 -8.65 -3.12 26.64
N LYS A 13 -9.56 -3.45 27.57
CA LYS A 13 -10.66 -4.36 27.31
C LYS A 13 -11.45 -3.74 26.17
N THR A 14 -11.09 -4.12 24.94
CA THR A 14 -11.83 -3.68 23.76
C THR A 14 -13.20 -4.33 23.84
N GLU A 15 -14.23 -3.51 23.87
CA GLU A 15 -15.63 -3.95 23.80
C GLU A 15 -15.99 -4.54 22.44
N MET A 16 -15.00 -4.74 21.56
CA MET A 16 -15.20 -5.28 20.21
C MET A 16 -15.44 -6.80 20.26
N HIS A 17 -16.51 -7.24 19.65
CA HIS A 17 -16.81 -8.66 19.52
C HIS A 17 -15.87 -9.33 18.53
N ARG A 18 -15.15 -10.35 18.99
CA ARG A 18 -14.26 -11.19 18.16
C ARG A 18 -15.11 -12.10 17.26
N HIS A 19 -15.23 -11.73 15.99
CA HIS A 19 -16.04 -12.47 15.00
C HIS A 19 -15.24 -12.96 13.79
N LEU A 20 -14.12 -12.31 13.45
CA LEU A 20 -13.32 -12.63 12.27
C LEU A 20 -12.60 -13.97 12.41
N LYS A 21 -12.75 -14.82 11.38
CA LYS A 21 -12.07 -16.09 11.19
C LYS A 21 -10.92 -15.97 10.20
N LEU A 22 -10.15 -17.05 10.01
CA LEU A 22 -9.02 -17.09 9.09
C LEU A 22 -9.38 -16.66 7.66
N TRP A 23 -10.51 -17.11 7.12
CA TRP A 23 -10.93 -16.74 5.77
C TRP A 23 -11.26 -15.25 5.62
N ASP A 24 -11.85 -14.65 6.64
CA ASP A 24 -12.13 -13.21 6.66
C ASP A 24 -10.83 -12.40 6.60
N LEU A 25 -9.78 -12.86 7.30
CA LEU A 25 -8.46 -12.25 7.28
C LEU A 25 -7.76 -12.41 5.93
N ILE A 26 -7.87 -13.58 5.31
CA ILE A 26 -7.31 -13.81 3.97
C ILE A 26 -7.97 -12.88 2.97
N LEU A 27 -9.30 -12.78 2.97
CA LEU A 27 -10.04 -11.87 2.10
C LEU A 27 -9.72 -10.40 2.39
N LEU A 28 -9.55 -10.04 3.67
CA LEU A 28 -9.13 -8.70 4.07
C LEU A 28 -7.76 -8.34 3.49
N GLY A 29 -6.76 -9.21 3.67
CA GLY A 29 -5.41 -9.00 3.15
C GLY A 29 -5.36 -8.94 1.63
N ILE A 30 -6.02 -9.86 0.95
CA ILE A 30 -6.13 -9.86 -0.51
C ILE A 30 -6.82 -8.59 -1.00
N GLY A 31 -7.93 -8.21 -0.35
CA GLY A 31 -8.69 -7.00 -0.71
C GLY A 31 -7.89 -5.72 -0.58
N ALA A 32 -6.99 -5.67 0.41
CA ALA A 32 -6.11 -4.53 0.64
C ALA A 32 -4.93 -4.50 -0.36
N MET A 33 -4.31 -5.65 -0.66
CA MET A 33 -3.16 -5.74 -1.57
C MET A 33 -3.55 -5.63 -3.05
N VAL A 34 -4.65 -6.27 -3.48
CA VAL A 34 -5.04 -6.29 -4.91
C VAL A 34 -5.67 -4.95 -5.30
N GLY A 35 -4.87 -4.09 -5.89
CA GLY A 35 -5.22 -2.74 -6.32
C GLY A 35 -4.47 -2.32 -7.58
N THR A 36 -4.11 -1.04 -7.68
CA THR A 36 -3.36 -0.45 -8.80
C THR A 36 -2.02 -1.10 -9.07
N GLY A 37 -1.42 -1.75 -8.07
CA GLY A 37 -0.17 -2.50 -8.25
C GLY A 37 -0.26 -3.49 -9.40
N VAL A 38 -1.26 -4.36 -9.42
CA VAL A 38 -1.43 -5.37 -10.47
C VAL A 38 -2.16 -4.83 -11.70
N PHE A 39 -3.12 -3.92 -11.53
CA PHE A 39 -3.92 -3.43 -12.65
C PHE A 39 -3.18 -2.42 -13.55
N THR A 40 -2.31 -1.59 -12.97
CA THR A 40 -1.68 -0.46 -13.66
C THR A 40 -0.14 -0.54 -13.65
N ILE A 41 0.49 -0.60 -12.46
CA ILE A 41 1.95 -0.49 -12.32
C ILE A 41 2.68 -1.66 -12.98
N THR A 42 2.08 -2.84 -13.03
CA THR A 42 2.66 -4.03 -13.67
C THR A 42 3.02 -3.76 -15.14
N GLY A 43 2.15 -3.06 -15.89
CA GLY A 43 2.42 -2.70 -17.29
C GLY A 43 3.62 -1.78 -17.43
N THR A 44 3.60 -0.66 -16.70
CA THR A 44 4.70 0.31 -16.69
C THR A 44 6.02 -0.31 -16.23
N ALA A 45 6.00 -1.13 -15.17
CA ALA A 45 7.19 -1.81 -14.67
C ALA A 45 7.76 -2.83 -15.67
N ALA A 46 6.89 -3.56 -16.39
CA ALA A 46 7.32 -4.45 -17.45
C ALA A 46 7.94 -3.67 -18.62
N ALA A 47 7.31 -2.58 -19.05
CA ALA A 47 7.78 -1.80 -20.19
C ALA A 47 9.10 -1.08 -19.93
N THR A 48 9.26 -0.49 -18.74
CA THR A 48 10.35 0.45 -18.48
C THR A 48 11.48 -0.09 -17.61
N LEU A 49 11.23 -1.17 -16.83
CA LEU A 49 12.19 -1.62 -15.83
C LEU A 49 12.72 -3.04 -16.06
N ALA A 50 11.86 -4.05 -16.23
CA ALA A 50 12.31 -5.43 -16.12
C ALA A 50 11.93 -6.32 -17.32
N GLY A 51 11.06 -5.89 -18.21
CA GLY A 51 10.53 -6.75 -19.28
C GLY A 51 9.74 -7.94 -18.72
N PRO A 52 9.74 -9.08 -19.41
CA PRO A 52 9.12 -10.31 -18.91
C PRO A 52 9.69 -10.81 -17.58
N ALA A 53 10.96 -10.48 -17.27
CA ALA A 53 11.61 -10.82 -16.00
C ALA A 53 10.98 -10.09 -14.79
N LEU A 54 10.00 -9.22 -14.99
CA LEU A 54 9.21 -8.62 -13.91
C LEU A 54 8.57 -9.67 -13.00
N VAL A 55 8.30 -10.86 -13.48
CA VAL A 55 7.84 -11.98 -12.63
C VAL A 55 8.86 -12.31 -11.54
N ILE A 56 10.15 -12.23 -11.81
CA ILE A 56 11.23 -12.42 -10.82
C ILE A 56 11.22 -11.25 -9.83
N SER A 57 11.04 -10.02 -10.32
CA SER A 57 10.90 -8.82 -9.48
C SER A 57 9.76 -8.95 -8.47
N ILE A 58 8.62 -9.49 -8.90
CA ILE A 58 7.45 -9.75 -8.02
C ILE A 58 7.79 -10.74 -6.92
N VAL A 59 8.50 -11.84 -7.24
CA VAL A 59 8.91 -12.82 -6.23
C VAL A 59 9.89 -12.22 -5.22
N ILE A 60 10.85 -11.42 -5.68
CA ILE A 60 11.79 -10.71 -4.81
C ILE A 60 11.07 -9.72 -3.89
N SER A 61 10.11 -8.94 -4.42
CA SER A 61 9.27 -8.05 -3.62
C SER A 61 8.45 -8.80 -2.58
N ALA A 62 7.84 -9.91 -2.98
CA ALA A 62 7.05 -10.75 -2.09
C ALA A 62 7.89 -11.35 -0.96
N LEU A 63 9.14 -11.71 -1.22
CA LEU A 63 10.07 -12.17 -0.17
C LEU A 63 10.41 -11.05 0.82
N CYS A 64 10.66 -9.84 0.34
CA CYS A 64 10.91 -8.68 1.21
C CYS A 64 9.70 -8.38 2.11
N VAL A 65 8.50 -8.31 1.52
CA VAL A 65 7.25 -8.12 2.26
C VAL A 65 6.99 -9.29 3.22
N GLY A 66 7.26 -10.52 2.79
CA GLY A 66 7.09 -11.74 3.58
C GLY A 66 7.92 -11.74 4.86
N LEU A 67 9.17 -11.28 4.80
CA LEU A 67 10.00 -11.11 5.99
C LEU A 67 9.36 -10.10 6.97
N SER A 68 8.96 -8.94 6.47
CA SER A 68 8.29 -7.92 7.28
C SER A 68 6.96 -8.40 7.86
N ALA A 69 6.20 -9.18 7.09
CA ALA A 69 4.95 -9.78 7.50
C ALA A 69 5.11 -10.73 8.70
N LEU A 70 6.22 -11.49 8.77
CA LEU A 70 6.54 -12.31 9.94
C LEU A 70 6.80 -11.46 11.19
N PHE A 71 7.40 -10.28 11.03
CA PHE A 71 7.63 -9.37 12.17
C PHE A 71 6.30 -8.79 12.68
N PHE A 72 5.45 -8.34 11.77
CA PHE A 72 4.08 -7.92 12.12
C PHE A 72 3.32 -9.03 12.85
N ALA A 73 3.43 -10.27 12.39
CA ALA A 73 2.78 -11.42 12.99
C ALA A 73 3.26 -11.65 14.44
N GLU A 74 4.56 -11.53 14.71
CA GLU A 74 5.09 -11.69 16.08
C GLU A 74 4.67 -10.50 16.97
N PHE A 75 4.76 -9.27 16.47
CA PHE A 75 4.27 -8.10 17.22
C PHE A 75 2.78 -8.23 17.54
N ALA A 76 1.94 -8.53 16.55
CA ALA A 76 0.51 -8.68 16.75
C ALA A 76 0.14 -9.78 17.75
N SER A 77 0.95 -10.83 17.87
CA SER A 77 0.72 -11.91 18.83
C SER A 77 1.16 -11.58 20.26
N ARG A 78 2.17 -10.69 20.42
CA ARG A 78 2.82 -10.37 21.70
C ARG A 78 2.44 -9.00 22.27
N VAL A 79 2.16 -8.06 21.41
CA VAL A 79 1.76 -6.68 21.72
C VAL A 79 0.41 -6.43 21.03
N PRO A 80 -0.69 -6.92 21.60
CA PRO A 80 -2.01 -6.79 21.01
C PRO A 80 -2.49 -5.34 21.14
N ALA A 81 -2.04 -4.49 20.22
CA ALA A 81 -2.38 -3.08 20.13
C ALA A 81 -2.96 -2.77 18.77
N THR A 82 -4.08 -2.06 18.73
CA THR A 82 -4.61 -1.44 17.51
C THR A 82 -3.73 -0.26 17.11
N GLY A 83 -3.34 -0.18 15.85
CA GLY A 83 -2.53 0.92 15.34
C GLY A 83 -1.26 0.49 14.59
N GLY A 84 -1.09 -0.82 14.38
CA GLY A 84 -0.01 -1.36 13.55
C GLY A 84 1.39 -0.98 14.05
N ALA A 85 2.29 -0.67 13.11
CA ALA A 85 3.68 -0.36 13.39
C ALA A 85 3.87 0.76 14.44
N TYR A 86 3.05 1.82 14.39
CA TYR A 86 3.07 2.92 15.37
C TYR A 86 2.98 2.40 16.81
N SER A 87 1.94 1.63 17.10
CA SER A 87 1.70 1.12 18.46
C SER A 87 2.74 0.10 18.92
N TYR A 88 3.23 -0.74 17.99
CA TYR A 88 4.28 -1.72 18.30
C TYR A 88 5.60 -1.05 18.67
N LEU A 89 5.99 -0.04 17.89
CA LEU A 89 7.23 0.69 18.16
C LEU A 89 7.11 1.58 19.39
N TYR A 90 5.91 2.10 19.69
CA TYR A 90 5.69 2.85 20.92
C TYR A 90 5.93 2.01 22.18
N ALA A 91 5.48 0.76 22.15
CA ALA A 91 5.66 -0.15 23.27
C ALA A 91 7.12 -0.60 23.50
N ILE A 92 8.00 -0.49 22.49
CA ILE A 92 9.35 -1.06 22.52
C ILE A 92 10.45 -0.03 22.34
N LEU A 93 10.30 0.90 21.40
CA LEU A 93 11.33 1.89 21.09
C LEU A 93 11.06 3.27 21.70
N GLY A 94 9.82 3.51 22.15
CA GLY A 94 9.40 4.76 22.75
C GLY A 94 8.76 5.74 21.77
N GLU A 95 8.43 6.93 22.28
CA GLU A 95 7.56 7.91 21.63
C GLU A 95 8.09 8.44 20.31
N PHE A 96 9.34 8.90 20.26
CA PHE A 96 9.88 9.50 19.05
C PHE A 96 10.01 8.52 17.88
N PRO A 97 10.56 7.30 18.06
CA PRO A 97 10.53 6.30 17.00
C PRO A 97 9.11 5.91 16.57
N ALA A 98 8.16 5.83 17.52
CA ALA A 98 6.77 5.57 17.20
C ALA A 98 6.15 6.71 16.37
N TRP A 99 6.41 7.96 16.76
CA TRP A 99 5.99 9.12 15.97
C TRP A 99 6.51 9.08 14.54
N LEU A 100 7.82 8.79 14.35
CA LEU A 100 8.41 8.70 13.02
C LEU A 100 7.73 7.60 12.19
N ALA A 101 7.50 6.42 12.77
CA ALA A 101 6.78 5.35 12.09
C ALA A 101 5.35 5.75 11.74
N GLY A 102 4.63 6.38 12.67
CA GLY A 102 3.29 6.91 12.45
C GLY A 102 3.25 7.97 11.35
N TRP A 103 4.21 8.89 11.34
CA TRP A 103 4.36 9.90 10.30
C TRP A 103 4.61 9.30 8.93
N LEU A 104 5.55 8.33 8.83
CA LEU A 104 5.85 7.63 7.59
C LEU A 104 4.66 6.82 7.08
N THR A 105 3.91 6.15 7.98
CA THR A 105 2.67 5.45 7.62
C THR A 105 1.59 6.45 7.15
N MET A 106 1.50 7.66 7.72
CA MET A 106 0.62 8.70 7.18
C MET A 106 0.98 9.07 5.74
N MET A 107 2.26 9.29 5.45
CA MET A 107 2.75 9.62 4.10
C MET A 107 2.47 8.46 3.14
N GLU A 108 2.71 7.22 3.57
CA GLU A 108 2.37 6.01 2.83
C GLU A 108 0.89 5.98 2.44
N PHE A 109 -0.02 6.07 3.40
CA PHE A 109 -1.46 5.99 3.11
C PHE A 109 -1.96 7.14 2.25
N MET A 110 -1.49 8.37 2.47
CA MET A 110 -1.84 9.53 1.62
C MET A 110 -1.46 9.29 0.16
N THR A 111 -0.24 8.81 -0.07
CA THR A 111 0.25 8.52 -1.41
C THR A 111 -0.35 7.24 -2.00
N ALA A 112 -0.67 6.24 -1.17
CA ALA A 112 -1.41 5.05 -1.60
C ALA A 112 -2.81 5.41 -2.13
N ILE A 113 -3.56 6.24 -1.40
CA ILE A 113 -4.86 6.76 -1.83
C ILE A 113 -4.73 7.50 -3.17
N SER A 114 -3.68 8.33 -3.31
CA SER A 114 -3.38 9.05 -4.55
C SER A 114 -3.13 8.09 -5.72
N GLY A 115 -2.27 7.09 -5.51
CA GLY A 115 -1.94 6.08 -6.51
C GLY A 115 -3.14 5.24 -6.93
N VAL A 116 -4.01 4.88 -5.98
CA VAL A 116 -5.25 4.15 -6.29
C VAL A 116 -6.22 5.01 -7.08
N ALA A 117 -6.34 6.30 -6.76
CA ALA A 117 -7.19 7.22 -7.51
C ALA A 117 -6.65 7.47 -8.93
N SER A 118 -5.33 7.56 -9.12
CA SER A 118 -4.71 7.67 -10.45
C SER A 118 -4.98 6.41 -11.28
N GLY A 119 -4.84 5.22 -10.69
CA GLY A 119 -5.20 3.97 -11.36
C GLY A 119 -6.69 3.87 -11.71
N TRP A 120 -7.57 4.34 -10.83
CA TRP A 120 -9.00 4.44 -11.14
C TRP A 120 -9.25 5.34 -12.36
N ALA A 121 -8.63 6.52 -12.37
CA ALA A 121 -8.76 7.46 -13.47
C ALA A 121 -8.24 6.89 -14.79
N ALA A 122 -7.15 6.12 -14.75
CA ALA A 122 -6.59 5.43 -15.91
C ALA A 122 -7.61 4.50 -16.58
N TYR A 123 -8.22 3.61 -15.80
CA TYR A 123 -9.26 2.71 -16.30
C TYR A 123 -10.52 3.44 -16.77
N PHE A 124 -10.90 4.48 -16.07
CA PHE A 124 -12.05 5.31 -16.48
C PHE A 124 -11.79 6.05 -17.78
N LYS A 125 -10.60 6.64 -17.97
CA LYS A 125 -10.16 7.24 -19.24
C LYS A 125 -10.12 6.22 -20.38
N GLY A 126 -9.57 5.03 -20.11
CA GLY A 126 -9.54 3.93 -21.06
C GLY A 126 -10.94 3.49 -21.51
N LEU A 127 -11.93 3.55 -20.62
CA LEU A 127 -13.32 3.27 -20.95
C LEU A 127 -13.92 4.42 -21.78
N LEU A 128 -13.74 5.68 -21.37
CA LEU A 128 -14.25 6.85 -22.09
C LEU A 128 -13.72 6.95 -23.53
N SER A 129 -12.45 6.63 -23.74
CA SER A 129 -11.79 6.68 -25.04
C SER A 129 -12.44 5.75 -26.07
N GLN A 130 -13.01 4.61 -25.63
CA GLN A 130 -13.75 3.69 -26.51
C GLN A 130 -15.04 4.30 -27.07
N TYR A 131 -15.61 5.28 -26.37
CA TYR A 131 -16.79 6.03 -26.80
C TYR A 131 -16.43 7.36 -27.49
N GLY A 132 -15.15 7.58 -27.80
CA GLY A 132 -14.68 8.81 -28.42
C GLY A 132 -14.70 10.05 -27.51
N ILE A 133 -14.84 9.85 -26.19
CA ILE A 133 -14.85 10.93 -25.21
C ILE A 133 -13.43 11.15 -24.71
N ALA A 134 -12.86 12.31 -25.00
CA ALA A 134 -11.54 12.73 -24.49
C ALA A 134 -11.68 13.99 -23.63
N LEU A 135 -10.91 14.04 -22.55
CA LEU A 135 -10.78 15.24 -21.73
C LEU A 135 -9.87 16.27 -22.46
N PRO A 136 -10.02 17.57 -22.17
CA PRO A 136 -9.07 18.58 -22.61
C PRO A 136 -7.64 18.20 -22.18
N GLN A 137 -6.67 18.35 -23.09
CA GLN A 137 -5.28 17.93 -22.87
C GLN A 137 -4.69 18.49 -21.57
N ALA A 138 -4.95 19.74 -21.25
CA ALA A 138 -4.48 20.39 -20.03
C ALA A 138 -4.93 19.70 -18.73
N LEU A 139 -6.06 18.97 -18.75
CA LEU A 139 -6.70 18.32 -17.60
C LEU A 139 -6.63 16.79 -17.64
N ASN A 140 -5.93 16.23 -18.62
CA ASN A 140 -5.92 14.79 -18.90
C ASN A 140 -4.63 14.07 -18.44
N GLY A 141 -3.81 14.72 -17.64
CA GLY A 141 -2.57 14.12 -17.15
C GLY A 141 -1.91 14.95 -16.07
N THR A 142 -0.99 14.33 -15.37
CA THR A 142 -0.17 14.96 -14.33
C THR A 142 0.70 16.08 -14.91
N PHE A 143 1.31 16.88 -14.05
CA PHE A 143 2.09 18.05 -14.44
C PHE A 143 3.25 17.69 -15.38
N ASN A 144 3.08 17.98 -16.66
CA ASN A 144 4.08 17.87 -17.72
C ASN A 144 3.88 18.96 -18.78
N PRO A 145 4.47 20.14 -18.58
CA PRO A 145 4.31 21.27 -19.51
C PRO A 145 4.75 20.95 -20.94
N GLN A 146 5.74 20.07 -21.12
CA GLN A 146 6.22 19.68 -22.48
C GLN A 146 5.16 18.86 -23.23
N ALA A 147 4.36 18.07 -22.50
CA ALA A 147 3.23 17.33 -23.06
C ALA A 147 1.93 18.14 -23.09
N GLY A 148 1.93 19.38 -22.58
CA GLY A 148 0.74 20.25 -22.52
C GLY A 148 -0.27 19.80 -21.46
N THR A 149 0.13 18.97 -20.48
CA THR A 149 -0.70 18.55 -19.35
C THR A 149 -0.29 19.29 -18.09
N PHE A 150 -1.26 19.70 -17.27
CA PHE A 150 -1.00 20.46 -16.05
C PHE A 150 -1.58 19.80 -14.80
N VAL A 151 -2.76 19.21 -14.92
CA VAL A 151 -3.46 18.58 -13.79
C VAL A 151 -4.27 17.39 -14.29
N ASP A 152 -4.18 16.27 -13.60
CA ASP A 152 -5.09 15.16 -13.80
C ASP A 152 -6.38 15.38 -13.00
N LEU A 153 -7.45 15.75 -13.71
CA LEU A 153 -8.71 16.16 -13.09
C LEU A 153 -9.47 14.95 -12.47
N LEU A 154 -9.47 13.80 -13.13
CA LEU A 154 -10.30 12.66 -12.72
C LEU A 154 -9.91 12.08 -11.34
N PRO A 155 -8.64 11.89 -11.01
CA PRO A 155 -8.23 11.47 -9.66
C PRO A 155 -8.68 12.47 -8.59
N ILE A 156 -8.64 13.77 -8.87
CA ILE A 156 -9.11 14.81 -7.93
C ILE A 156 -10.60 14.66 -7.68
N LEU A 157 -11.39 14.54 -8.75
CA LEU A 157 -12.86 14.43 -8.64
C LEU A 157 -13.28 13.18 -7.86
N VAL A 158 -12.67 12.02 -8.13
CA VAL A 158 -12.99 10.81 -7.39
C VAL A 158 -12.59 10.90 -5.92
N LEU A 159 -11.48 11.57 -5.58
CA LEU A 159 -11.07 11.75 -4.19
C LEU A 159 -11.96 12.75 -3.44
N VAL A 160 -12.44 13.79 -4.11
CA VAL A 160 -13.46 14.69 -3.53
C VAL A 160 -14.75 13.90 -3.26
N LEU A 161 -15.21 13.06 -4.20
CA LEU A 161 -16.37 12.19 -4.01
C LEU A 161 -16.16 11.23 -2.85
N VAL A 162 -15.02 10.50 -2.82
CA VAL A 162 -14.67 9.55 -1.75
C VAL A 162 -14.64 10.23 -0.39
N THR A 163 -13.99 11.39 -0.29
CA THR A 163 -13.90 12.16 0.95
C THR A 163 -15.29 12.55 1.45
N SER A 164 -16.15 13.01 0.54
CA SER A 164 -17.54 13.38 0.85
C SER A 164 -18.34 12.17 1.34
N LEU A 165 -18.21 11.01 0.67
CA LEU A 165 -18.88 9.76 1.06
C LEU A 165 -18.44 9.29 2.44
N VAL A 166 -17.13 9.35 2.75
CA VAL A 166 -16.59 8.95 4.06
C VAL A 166 -17.13 9.89 5.16
N LEU A 167 -17.20 11.20 4.91
CA LEU A 167 -17.76 12.17 5.86
C LEU A 167 -19.25 11.95 6.13
N LEU A 168 -20.03 11.57 5.11
CA LEU A 168 -21.47 11.38 5.21
C LEU A 168 -21.84 10.04 5.82
N ASN A 169 -21.31 8.92 5.32
CA ASN A 169 -21.69 7.57 5.77
C ASN A 169 -20.62 6.49 5.49
N ALA A 170 -19.57 6.48 6.30
CA ALA A 170 -18.49 5.51 6.17
C ALA A 170 -18.96 4.03 6.31
N LYS A 171 -19.97 3.75 7.15
CA LYS A 171 -20.45 2.37 7.37
C LYS A 171 -21.09 1.77 6.12
N ALA A 172 -21.88 2.54 5.38
CA ALA A 172 -22.48 2.05 4.13
C ALA A 172 -21.40 1.79 3.06
N ALA A 173 -20.38 2.66 2.98
CA ALA A 173 -19.28 2.54 2.03
C ALA A 173 -18.42 1.28 2.24
N LEU A 174 -18.27 0.82 3.50
CA LEU A 174 -17.45 -0.34 3.84
C LEU A 174 -18.20 -1.70 3.73
N ARG A 175 -19.53 -1.70 3.69
CA ARG A 175 -20.33 -2.95 3.68
C ARG A 175 -20.12 -3.84 2.46
N PHE A 176 -19.71 -3.27 1.34
CA PHE A 176 -19.57 -3.99 0.06
C PHE A 176 -18.20 -4.60 -0.17
N ASN A 177 -17.23 -4.40 0.74
CA ASN A 177 -15.83 -4.76 0.50
C ASN A 177 -15.62 -6.26 0.18
N SER A 178 -16.26 -7.18 0.89
CA SER A 178 -16.05 -8.63 0.68
C SER A 178 -16.53 -9.11 -0.70
N ILE A 179 -17.68 -8.59 -1.18
CA ILE A 179 -18.19 -8.92 -2.52
C ILE A 179 -17.23 -8.38 -3.59
N LEU A 180 -16.68 -7.18 -3.38
CA LEU A 180 -15.78 -6.55 -4.32
C LEU A 180 -14.41 -7.23 -4.38
N VAL A 181 -13.96 -7.87 -3.30
CA VAL A 181 -12.75 -8.71 -3.32
C VAL A 181 -12.94 -9.93 -4.24
N ILE A 182 -14.09 -10.60 -4.17
CA ILE A 182 -14.42 -11.71 -5.07
C ILE A 182 -14.47 -11.22 -6.52
N LEU A 183 -15.04 -10.04 -6.74
CA LEU A 183 -15.13 -9.42 -8.07
C LEU A 183 -13.74 -9.09 -8.64
N LYS A 184 -12.81 -8.56 -7.83
CA LYS A 184 -11.40 -8.34 -8.25
C LYS A 184 -10.75 -9.65 -8.69
N PHE A 185 -10.92 -10.70 -7.90
CA PHE A 185 -10.39 -12.02 -8.23
C PHE A 185 -10.94 -12.57 -9.53
N SER A 186 -12.25 -12.44 -9.76
CA SER A 186 -12.89 -12.90 -10.98
C SER A 186 -12.35 -12.16 -12.23
N ALA A 187 -12.07 -10.87 -12.12
CA ALA A 187 -11.50 -10.11 -13.23
C ALA A 187 -10.07 -10.52 -13.56
N LEU A 188 -9.21 -10.71 -12.54
CA LEU A 188 -7.84 -11.17 -12.77
C LEU A 188 -7.77 -12.63 -13.19
N ALA A 189 -8.64 -13.50 -12.64
CA ALA A 189 -8.76 -14.88 -13.09
C ALA A 189 -9.24 -14.96 -14.54
N LEU A 190 -10.26 -14.16 -14.91
CA LEU A 190 -10.73 -14.05 -16.30
C LEU A 190 -9.59 -13.59 -17.22
N PHE A 191 -8.85 -12.56 -16.82
CA PHE A 191 -7.69 -12.09 -17.57
C PHE A 191 -6.67 -13.22 -17.83
N VAL A 192 -6.31 -13.97 -16.78
CA VAL A 192 -5.36 -15.08 -16.89
C VAL A 192 -5.92 -16.19 -17.78
N LEU A 193 -7.17 -16.63 -17.54
CA LEU A 193 -7.79 -17.73 -18.28
C LEU A 193 -7.97 -17.42 -19.77
N VAL A 194 -8.34 -16.20 -20.10
CA VAL A 194 -8.53 -15.77 -21.49
C VAL A 194 -7.18 -15.46 -22.14
N GLY A 195 -6.30 -14.75 -21.43
CA GLY A 195 -5.02 -14.29 -21.96
C GLY A 195 -4.04 -15.43 -22.24
N ILE A 196 -4.06 -16.52 -21.46
CA ILE A 196 -3.13 -17.65 -21.63
C ILE A 196 -3.20 -18.27 -23.05
N TRP A 197 -4.36 -18.25 -23.68
CA TRP A 197 -4.56 -18.76 -25.04
C TRP A 197 -4.00 -17.83 -26.14
N HIS A 198 -3.61 -16.60 -25.77
CA HIS A 198 -3.11 -15.58 -26.69
C HIS A 198 -1.63 -15.26 -26.47
N ILE A 199 -0.95 -16.06 -25.62
CA ILE A 199 0.48 -15.92 -25.38
C ILE A 199 1.25 -16.22 -26.65
N LYS A 200 2.17 -15.32 -27.02
CA LYS A 200 3.15 -15.47 -28.07
C LYS A 200 4.52 -15.67 -27.44
N LEU A 201 5.12 -16.84 -27.61
CA LEU A 201 6.43 -17.16 -27.01
C LEU A 201 7.55 -16.22 -27.46
N ASP A 202 7.42 -15.65 -28.65
CA ASP A 202 8.35 -14.65 -29.19
C ASP A 202 8.44 -13.40 -28.32
N ASN A 203 7.36 -13.06 -27.60
CA ASN A 203 7.37 -11.92 -26.66
C ASN A 203 8.33 -12.14 -25.48
N TRP A 204 8.75 -13.38 -25.23
CA TRP A 204 9.69 -13.75 -24.18
C TRP A 204 11.09 -14.10 -24.71
N SER A 205 11.36 -13.92 -26.01
CA SER A 205 12.66 -14.22 -26.64
C SER A 205 13.81 -13.49 -25.94
N ASN A 206 13.60 -12.25 -25.51
CA ASN A 206 14.49 -11.50 -24.60
C ASN A 206 13.80 -11.39 -23.24
N PHE A 207 13.95 -12.40 -22.38
CA PHE A 207 13.22 -12.49 -21.11
C PHE A 207 13.64 -11.40 -20.11
N ALA A 208 14.91 -11.04 -20.07
CA ALA A 208 15.44 -10.01 -19.15
C ALA A 208 16.18 -8.91 -19.92
N PRO A 209 15.46 -8.07 -20.70
CA PRO A 209 16.06 -7.09 -21.60
C PRO A 209 16.92 -6.04 -20.89
N TYR A 210 16.65 -5.79 -19.63
CA TYR A 210 17.37 -4.82 -18.80
C TYR A 210 18.31 -5.48 -17.78
N GLY A 211 18.47 -6.81 -17.83
CA GLY A 211 19.31 -7.57 -16.90
C GLY A 211 18.83 -7.55 -15.45
N PHE A 212 19.74 -7.90 -14.54
CA PHE A 212 19.43 -7.92 -13.11
C PHE A 212 19.33 -6.51 -12.50
N GLY A 213 20.02 -5.54 -13.08
CA GLY A 213 20.16 -4.18 -12.60
C GLY A 213 21.40 -3.97 -11.73
N GLN A 214 21.70 -2.71 -11.44
CA GLN A 214 22.79 -2.33 -10.53
C GLN A 214 22.30 -2.35 -9.09
N ILE A 215 23.21 -2.51 -8.14
CA ILE A 215 22.88 -2.51 -6.70
C ILE A 215 22.48 -1.11 -6.23
N TYR A 216 22.99 -0.07 -6.90
CA TYR A 216 22.74 1.32 -6.55
C TYR A 216 22.35 2.15 -7.78
N GLY A 217 21.27 2.92 -7.65
CA GLY A 217 20.85 3.88 -8.68
C GLY A 217 20.45 3.25 -10.00
N ALA A 218 20.04 1.99 -10.01
CA ALA A 218 19.58 1.33 -11.22
C ALA A 218 18.28 1.95 -11.69
N SER A 219 18.32 2.65 -12.81
CA SER A 219 17.13 3.13 -13.49
C SER A 219 16.30 2.01 -14.12
N THR A 220 16.89 0.81 -14.30
CA THR A 220 16.27 -0.37 -14.93
C THR A 220 16.80 -1.67 -14.33
N GLY A 221 16.17 -2.78 -14.67
CA GLY A 221 16.55 -4.12 -14.26
C GLY A 221 15.57 -4.77 -13.26
N ILE A 222 15.80 -6.04 -12.97
CA ILE A 222 14.95 -6.84 -12.07
C ILE A 222 14.87 -6.21 -10.68
N MET A 223 15.95 -5.65 -10.14
CA MET A 223 15.97 -5.03 -8.82
C MET A 223 15.17 -3.72 -8.78
N ALA A 224 15.25 -2.90 -9.81
CA ALA A 224 14.43 -1.69 -9.95
C ALA A 224 12.95 -2.05 -10.08
N GLY A 225 12.64 -3.09 -10.87
CA GLY A 225 11.30 -3.65 -10.96
C GLY A 225 10.78 -4.16 -9.61
N ALA A 226 11.62 -4.86 -8.83
CA ALA A 226 11.26 -5.35 -7.51
C ALA A 226 10.97 -4.21 -6.53
N SER A 227 11.79 -3.17 -6.52
CA SER A 227 11.57 -1.99 -5.68
C SER A 227 10.25 -1.28 -6.03
N LEU A 228 9.89 -1.16 -7.31
CA LEU A 228 8.61 -0.56 -7.72
C LEU A 228 7.42 -1.49 -7.41
N MET A 229 7.54 -2.79 -7.71
CA MET A 229 6.46 -3.77 -7.48
C MET A 229 6.17 -4.03 -6.00
N PHE A 230 7.04 -3.60 -5.10
CA PHE A 230 6.79 -3.61 -3.65
C PHE A 230 5.48 -2.88 -3.31
N PHE A 231 5.15 -1.82 -4.03
CA PHE A 231 3.85 -1.13 -3.95
C PHE A 231 2.65 -2.08 -4.06
N GLY A 232 2.73 -3.09 -4.90
CA GLY A 232 1.63 -4.02 -5.15
C GLY A 232 1.27 -4.92 -3.96
N PHE A 233 2.15 -5.03 -2.97
CA PHE A 233 1.96 -5.86 -1.79
C PHE A 233 1.55 -5.08 -0.54
N LEU A 234 1.45 -3.75 -0.62
CA LEU A 234 1.05 -2.92 0.51
C LEU A 234 -0.41 -3.19 0.89
N GLY A 235 -0.69 -3.08 2.18
CA GLY A 235 -1.99 -3.40 2.75
C GLY A 235 -2.03 -4.73 3.51
N PHE A 236 -0.99 -5.57 3.46
CA PHE A 236 -0.91 -6.79 4.26
C PHE A 236 -0.98 -6.51 5.77
N GLU A 237 -0.48 -5.36 6.19
CA GLU A 237 -0.52 -4.88 7.57
C GLU A 237 -1.94 -4.62 8.08
N SER A 238 -2.93 -4.44 7.21
CA SER A 238 -4.33 -4.28 7.59
C SER A 238 -4.87 -5.48 8.38
N ILE A 239 -4.33 -6.68 8.12
CA ILE A 239 -4.66 -7.89 8.89
C ILE A 239 -4.21 -7.72 10.35
N SER A 240 -3.04 -7.13 10.58
CA SER A 240 -2.52 -6.89 11.94
C SER A 240 -3.30 -5.82 12.69
N MET A 241 -3.93 -4.88 11.97
CA MET A 241 -4.77 -3.84 12.57
C MET A 241 -6.13 -4.37 13.05
N ALA A 242 -6.57 -5.54 12.55
CA ALA A 242 -7.83 -6.17 12.90
C ALA A 242 -7.75 -7.09 14.15
N VAL A 243 -6.65 -7.07 14.90
CA VAL A 243 -6.35 -7.96 16.05
C VAL A 243 -7.52 -8.12 17.03
N ASP A 244 -8.19 -7.02 17.37
CA ASP A 244 -9.24 -6.99 18.39
C ASP A 244 -10.53 -7.71 17.97
N GLU A 245 -10.75 -7.85 16.66
CA GLU A 245 -11.93 -8.49 16.09
C GLU A 245 -11.70 -9.96 15.73
N VAL A 246 -10.47 -10.47 15.87
CA VAL A 246 -10.07 -11.80 15.42
C VAL A 246 -10.30 -12.86 16.48
N LYS A 247 -10.90 -13.97 16.08
CA LYS A 247 -10.93 -15.19 16.90
C LYS A 247 -9.55 -15.84 16.88
N THR A 248 -8.99 -16.12 18.07
CA THR A 248 -7.66 -16.71 18.24
C THR A 248 -6.56 -15.96 17.44
N PRO A 249 -6.31 -14.66 17.76
CA PRO A 249 -5.44 -13.80 16.95
C PRO A 249 -4.02 -14.37 16.82
N GLN A 250 -3.48 -15.00 17.86
CA GLN A 250 -2.13 -15.58 17.86
C GLN A 250 -1.91 -16.61 16.74
N LYS A 251 -2.96 -17.34 16.32
CA LYS A 251 -2.90 -18.34 15.25
C LYS A 251 -3.38 -17.80 13.92
N ASN A 252 -4.49 -17.05 13.91
CA ASN A 252 -5.17 -16.67 12.69
C ASN A 252 -4.49 -15.49 11.98
N ILE A 253 -3.92 -14.52 12.72
CA ILE A 253 -3.24 -13.38 12.10
C ILE A 253 -2.00 -13.83 11.31
N PRO A 254 -1.03 -14.57 11.89
CA PRO A 254 0.12 -15.04 11.13
C PRO A 254 -0.26 -15.85 9.88
N ARG A 255 -1.22 -16.76 10.03
CA ARG A 255 -1.70 -17.58 8.91
C ARG A 255 -2.41 -16.74 7.85
N GLY A 256 -3.24 -15.78 8.26
CA GLY A 256 -3.93 -14.86 7.36
C GLY A 256 -2.94 -14.04 6.53
N ILE A 257 -1.90 -13.49 7.16
CA ILE A 257 -0.86 -12.71 6.47
C ILE A 257 -0.10 -13.59 5.47
N VAL A 258 0.42 -14.74 5.89
CA VAL A 258 1.22 -15.62 5.03
C VAL A 258 0.39 -16.15 3.86
N LEU A 259 -0.84 -16.62 4.11
CA LEU A 259 -1.71 -17.17 3.06
C LEU A 259 -2.16 -16.11 2.07
N SER A 260 -2.58 -14.94 2.53
CA SER A 260 -2.99 -13.84 1.64
C SER A 260 -1.82 -13.36 0.78
N LEU A 261 -0.63 -13.21 1.36
CA LEU A 261 0.57 -12.81 0.62
C LEU A 261 0.96 -13.87 -0.44
N SER A 262 0.91 -15.16 -0.08
CA SER A 262 1.23 -16.24 -1.02
C SER A 262 0.24 -16.28 -2.19
N ILE A 263 -1.06 -16.16 -1.92
CA ILE A 263 -2.10 -16.14 -2.96
C ILE A 263 -1.90 -14.94 -3.90
N VAL A 264 -1.66 -13.75 -3.33
CA VAL A 264 -1.44 -12.52 -4.13
C VAL A 264 -0.16 -12.63 -4.95
N THR A 265 0.91 -13.21 -4.40
CA THR A 265 2.18 -13.39 -5.13
C THR A 265 1.98 -14.29 -6.36
N ILE A 266 1.29 -15.42 -6.19
CA ILE A 266 1.00 -16.34 -7.30
C ILE A 266 0.14 -15.63 -8.35
N LEU A 267 -0.90 -14.92 -7.91
CA LEU A 267 -1.79 -14.19 -8.81
C LEU A 267 -1.03 -13.14 -9.62
N TYR A 268 -0.18 -12.35 -8.97
CA TYR A 268 0.62 -11.30 -9.63
C TYR A 268 1.63 -11.89 -10.61
N ALA A 269 2.28 -13.00 -10.25
CA ALA A 269 3.19 -13.71 -11.14
C ALA A 269 2.46 -14.21 -12.40
N LEU A 270 1.29 -14.81 -12.23
CA LEU A 270 0.47 -15.28 -13.36
C LEU A 270 0.00 -14.12 -14.25
N VAL A 271 -0.51 -13.05 -13.64
CA VAL A 271 -0.94 -11.85 -14.39
C VAL A 271 0.22 -11.27 -15.18
N THR A 272 1.41 -11.14 -14.58
CA THR A 272 2.59 -10.59 -15.23
C THR A 272 3.07 -11.47 -16.41
N LEU A 273 3.11 -12.78 -16.23
CA LEU A 273 3.46 -13.71 -17.30
C LEU A 273 2.49 -13.60 -18.46
N VAL A 274 1.20 -13.65 -18.18
CA VAL A 274 0.18 -13.52 -19.24
C VAL A 274 0.26 -12.15 -19.92
N LEU A 275 0.40 -11.08 -19.15
CA LEU A 275 0.50 -9.72 -19.68
C LEU A 275 1.65 -9.56 -20.67
N THR A 276 2.85 -9.97 -20.26
CA THR A 276 4.07 -9.88 -21.09
C THR A 276 4.10 -10.92 -22.20
N GLY A 277 3.34 -12.01 -22.07
CA GLY A 277 3.19 -13.02 -23.12
C GLY A 277 2.20 -12.62 -24.22
N VAL A 278 1.11 -11.93 -23.85
CA VAL A 278 0.09 -11.46 -24.80
C VAL A 278 0.57 -10.28 -25.62
N VAL A 279 1.22 -9.31 -24.97
CA VAL A 279 1.74 -8.07 -25.59
C VAL A 279 3.23 -7.96 -25.32
N HIS A 280 4.00 -7.59 -26.35
CA HIS A 280 5.43 -7.33 -26.15
C HIS A 280 5.63 -6.19 -25.14
N TYR A 281 6.52 -6.39 -24.19
CA TYR A 281 6.69 -5.50 -23.03
C TYR A 281 6.86 -4.03 -23.40
N SER A 282 7.51 -3.71 -24.52
CA SER A 282 7.72 -2.33 -24.97
C SER A 282 6.43 -1.52 -25.23
N HIS A 283 5.32 -2.20 -25.43
CA HIS A 283 4.00 -1.59 -25.67
C HIS A 283 3.12 -1.55 -24.40
N LEU A 284 3.63 -2.02 -23.26
CA LEU A 284 2.88 -2.09 -22.00
C LEU A 284 2.98 -0.83 -21.13
N ASN A 285 3.66 0.23 -21.59
CA ASN A 285 3.71 1.51 -20.87
C ASN A 285 2.40 2.29 -21.07
N VAL A 286 1.32 1.69 -20.59
CA VAL A 286 -0.04 2.24 -20.64
C VAL A 286 -0.69 2.08 -19.26
N ASP A 287 -1.58 3.02 -18.92
CA ASP A 287 -2.13 3.13 -17.58
C ASP A 287 -3.15 2.03 -17.24
N ASP A 288 -3.80 1.40 -18.23
CA ASP A 288 -4.79 0.33 -18.07
C ASP A 288 -4.28 -1.00 -18.69
N ALA A 289 -3.04 -1.34 -18.46
CA ALA A 289 -2.28 -2.40 -19.13
C ALA A 289 -3.02 -3.75 -19.23
N VAL A 290 -3.72 -4.18 -18.18
CA VAL A 290 -4.45 -5.46 -18.15
C VAL A 290 -5.62 -5.45 -19.15
N ALA A 291 -6.40 -4.38 -19.18
CA ALA A 291 -7.50 -4.25 -20.14
C ALA A 291 -7.00 -3.99 -21.56
N PHE A 292 -5.96 -3.17 -21.71
CA PHE A 292 -5.29 -2.90 -22.99
C PHE A 292 -4.82 -4.19 -23.67
N SER A 293 -4.19 -5.10 -22.91
CA SER A 293 -3.68 -6.34 -23.50
C SER A 293 -4.79 -7.23 -24.06
N LEU A 294 -5.96 -7.30 -23.41
CA LEU A 294 -7.13 -8.02 -23.94
C LEU A 294 -7.71 -7.33 -25.18
N ARG A 295 -7.73 -5.99 -25.21
CA ARG A 295 -8.16 -5.26 -26.40
C ARG A 295 -7.24 -5.47 -27.59
N SER A 296 -5.93 -5.52 -27.37
CA SER A 296 -4.93 -5.71 -28.42
C SER A 296 -5.07 -7.06 -29.16
N VAL A 297 -5.67 -8.07 -28.52
CA VAL A 297 -5.97 -9.38 -29.14
C VAL A 297 -7.45 -9.52 -29.55
N GLY A 298 -8.21 -8.42 -29.57
CA GLY A 298 -9.59 -8.40 -30.08
C GLY A 298 -10.66 -8.84 -29.09
N ILE A 299 -10.33 -9.06 -27.80
CA ILE A 299 -11.27 -9.56 -26.78
C ILE A 299 -11.86 -8.39 -25.98
N SER A 300 -12.58 -7.50 -26.66
CA SER A 300 -13.11 -6.27 -26.07
C SER A 300 -14.10 -6.52 -24.92
N TRP A 301 -14.90 -7.59 -24.95
CA TRP A 301 -15.85 -7.89 -23.87
C TRP A 301 -15.15 -8.17 -22.55
N ALA A 302 -14.05 -8.95 -22.57
CA ALA A 302 -13.27 -9.25 -21.36
C ALA A 302 -12.50 -8.01 -20.87
N ALA A 303 -11.96 -7.22 -21.78
CA ALA A 303 -11.33 -5.94 -21.46
C ALA A 303 -12.31 -4.97 -20.74
N ASN A 304 -13.54 -4.88 -21.26
CA ASN A 304 -14.59 -4.05 -20.66
C ASN A 304 -15.00 -4.55 -19.28
N TYR A 305 -15.12 -5.87 -19.09
CA TYR A 305 -15.38 -6.48 -17.79
C TYR A 305 -14.26 -6.12 -16.79
N VAL A 306 -12.99 -6.33 -17.16
CA VAL A 306 -11.84 -6.01 -16.32
C VAL A 306 -11.83 -4.51 -15.99
N SER A 307 -12.07 -3.63 -16.96
CA SER A 307 -12.13 -2.19 -16.73
C SER A 307 -13.25 -1.79 -15.77
N LEU A 308 -14.43 -2.33 -15.94
CA LEU A 308 -15.57 -2.07 -15.06
C LEU A 308 -15.29 -2.52 -13.63
N VAL A 309 -14.75 -3.73 -13.47
CA VAL A 309 -14.38 -4.28 -12.16
C VAL A 309 -13.28 -3.44 -11.51
N ALA A 310 -12.25 -3.04 -12.26
CA ALA A 310 -11.20 -2.16 -11.75
C ALA A 310 -11.78 -0.83 -11.25
N ILE A 311 -12.62 -0.16 -12.04
CA ILE A 311 -13.28 1.10 -11.67
C ILE A 311 -14.09 0.94 -10.37
N LEU A 312 -14.92 -0.09 -10.27
CA LEU A 312 -15.77 -0.32 -9.09
C LEU A 312 -14.94 -0.63 -7.85
N THR A 313 -13.90 -1.44 -8.00
CA THR A 313 -13.13 -1.93 -6.85
C THR A 313 -12.07 -0.95 -6.37
N LEU A 314 -11.44 -0.16 -7.25
CA LEU A 314 -10.44 0.83 -6.86
C LEU A 314 -11.08 1.99 -6.06
N ILE A 315 -12.29 2.42 -6.39
CA ILE A 315 -12.98 3.46 -5.60
C ILE A 315 -13.22 3.01 -4.15
N THR A 316 -13.52 1.73 -3.93
CA THR A 316 -13.73 1.21 -2.57
C THR A 316 -12.44 1.06 -1.78
N VAL A 317 -11.32 0.83 -2.45
CA VAL A 317 -9.98 0.89 -1.81
C VAL A 317 -9.70 2.32 -1.35
N CYS A 318 -9.95 3.33 -2.19
CA CYS A 318 -9.84 4.74 -1.78
C CYS A 318 -10.69 5.06 -0.54
N ILE A 319 -11.95 4.59 -0.51
CA ILE A 319 -12.84 4.77 0.64
C ILE A 319 -12.26 4.13 1.91
N SER A 320 -11.84 2.88 1.83
CA SER A 320 -11.31 2.12 2.96
C SER A 320 -10.02 2.74 3.51
N MET A 321 -9.10 3.13 2.63
CA MET A 321 -7.84 3.76 3.01
C MET A 321 -8.04 5.16 3.59
N THR A 322 -8.92 5.98 3.01
CA THR A 322 -9.27 7.31 3.52
C THR A 322 -9.87 7.20 4.93
N TYR A 323 -10.75 6.22 5.13
CA TYR A 323 -11.34 5.95 6.43
C TYR A 323 -10.28 5.49 7.47
N ALA A 324 -9.37 4.59 7.10
CA ALA A 324 -8.32 4.10 7.97
C ALA A 324 -7.33 5.21 8.36
N LEU A 325 -6.86 5.98 7.39
CA LEU A 325 -5.90 7.06 7.63
C LEU A 325 -6.51 8.17 8.51
N SER A 326 -7.76 8.55 8.27
CA SER A 326 -8.41 9.57 9.09
C SER A 326 -8.49 9.16 10.57
N ARG A 327 -8.68 7.89 10.86
CA ARG A 327 -8.67 7.34 12.23
C ARG A 327 -7.27 7.27 12.82
N MET A 328 -6.27 6.96 12.01
CA MET A 328 -4.88 6.99 12.45
C MET A 328 -4.46 8.40 12.85
N ILE A 329 -4.77 9.42 12.03
CA ILE A 329 -4.52 10.83 12.37
C ILE A 329 -5.26 11.23 13.65
N TYR A 330 -6.50 10.81 13.82
CA TYR A 330 -7.28 11.01 15.04
C TYR A 330 -6.60 10.36 16.26
N SER A 331 -6.08 9.15 16.13
CA SER A 331 -5.37 8.46 17.21
C SER A 331 -4.10 9.21 17.62
N LEU A 332 -3.28 9.64 16.64
CA LEU A 332 -2.10 10.46 16.90
C LEU A 332 -2.46 11.78 17.58
N ALA A 333 -3.57 12.41 17.17
CA ALA A 333 -4.05 13.62 17.83
C ALA A 333 -4.53 13.32 19.25
N ARG A 334 -5.22 12.20 19.50
CA ARG A 334 -5.64 11.77 20.83
C ARG A 334 -4.46 11.55 21.76
N ASP A 335 -3.39 10.99 21.28
CA ASP A 335 -2.15 10.79 22.01
C ASP A 335 -1.35 12.11 22.18
N GLY A 336 -1.86 13.26 21.67
CA GLY A 336 -1.25 14.58 21.79
C GLY A 336 -0.16 14.88 20.76
N LEU A 337 0.16 13.93 19.87
CA LEU A 337 1.25 14.08 18.90
C LEU A 337 0.87 14.92 17.67
N MET A 338 -0.43 15.14 17.44
CA MET A 338 -0.97 15.97 16.36
C MET A 338 -1.91 17.05 16.94
N PRO A 339 -2.13 18.16 16.22
CA PRO A 339 -3.01 19.24 16.68
C PRO A 339 -4.40 18.78 17.10
N ALA A 340 -4.92 19.35 18.21
CA ALA A 340 -6.21 18.98 18.79
C ALA A 340 -7.39 19.12 17.81
N ALA A 341 -7.27 19.98 16.79
CA ALA A 341 -8.27 20.14 15.72
C ALA A 341 -8.61 18.81 15.00
N PHE A 342 -7.70 17.85 14.96
CA PHE A 342 -7.93 16.53 14.35
C PHE A 342 -8.72 15.56 15.24
N LYS A 343 -9.03 15.94 16.50
CA LYS A 343 -9.94 15.19 17.40
C LYS A 343 -11.41 15.45 17.12
N GLU A 344 -11.75 16.46 16.29
CA GLU A 344 -13.12 16.83 16.00
C GLU A 344 -13.84 15.75 15.20
N LEU A 345 -14.95 15.24 15.75
CA LEU A 345 -15.82 14.24 15.12
C LEU A 345 -17.04 14.89 14.47
N THR A 346 -17.45 14.37 13.32
CA THR A 346 -18.75 14.76 12.70
C THR A 346 -19.91 14.42 13.63
N LYS A 347 -20.94 15.24 13.66
CA LYS A 347 -22.10 15.07 14.58
C LYS A 347 -22.87 13.76 14.27
N THR A 348 -23.04 13.44 13.02
CA THR A 348 -23.90 12.32 12.53
C THR A 348 -23.13 11.01 12.42
N SER A 349 -22.04 11.00 11.67
CA SER A 349 -21.30 9.77 11.32
C SER A 349 -20.18 9.40 12.30
N LYS A 350 -19.86 10.31 13.25
CA LYS A 350 -18.76 10.15 14.22
C LYS A 350 -17.40 9.84 13.54
N VAL A 351 -17.15 10.43 12.38
CA VAL A 351 -15.90 10.34 11.64
C VAL A 351 -15.04 11.56 11.95
N PRO A 352 -13.71 11.44 12.08
CA PRO A 352 -12.80 12.56 12.30
C PRO A 352 -12.84 13.54 11.12
N LYS A 353 -13.55 14.67 11.28
CA LYS A 353 -13.85 15.61 10.19
C LYS A 353 -12.59 16.19 9.56
N ASN A 354 -11.77 16.87 10.36
CA ASN A 354 -10.59 17.57 9.84
C ASN A 354 -9.51 16.62 9.35
N ALA A 355 -9.36 15.45 9.99
CA ALA A 355 -8.45 14.41 9.54
C ALA A 355 -8.87 13.83 8.17
N THR A 356 -10.17 13.59 7.96
CA THR A 356 -10.70 13.10 6.68
C THR A 356 -10.53 14.13 5.57
N ILE A 357 -10.78 15.41 5.86
CA ILE A 357 -10.57 16.51 4.89
C ILE A 357 -9.09 16.63 4.53
N LEU A 358 -8.18 16.60 5.51
CA LEU A 358 -6.74 16.64 5.27
C LEU A 358 -6.30 15.49 4.38
N THR A 359 -6.74 14.26 4.72
CA THR A 359 -6.45 13.06 3.93
C THR A 359 -6.89 13.21 2.48
N GLY A 360 -8.16 13.59 2.28
CA GLY A 360 -8.72 13.73 0.92
C GLY A 360 -8.04 14.84 0.11
N LEU A 361 -7.81 16.00 0.73
CA LEU A 361 -7.17 17.14 0.05
C LEU A 361 -5.71 16.84 -0.33
N ALA A 362 -4.92 16.34 0.63
CA ALA A 362 -3.51 16.02 0.37
C ALA A 362 -3.36 14.94 -0.71
N SER A 363 -4.19 13.88 -0.63
CA SER A 363 -4.19 12.83 -1.65
C SER A 363 -4.66 13.31 -3.01
N ALA A 364 -5.66 14.21 -3.07
CA ALA A 364 -6.16 14.77 -4.34
C ALA A 364 -5.10 15.64 -5.02
N VAL A 365 -4.41 16.48 -4.26
CA VAL A 365 -3.29 17.30 -4.77
C VAL A 365 -2.18 16.41 -5.31
N ALA A 366 -1.78 15.39 -4.56
CA ALA A 366 -0.72 14.48 -5.00
C ALA A 366 -1.12 13.71 -6.27
N ALA A 367 -2.34 13.18 -6.34
CA ALA A 367 -2.83 12.44 -7.50
C ALA A 367 -3.00 13.31 -8.76
N GLY A 368 -3.35 14.60 -8.58
CA GLY A 368 -3.52 15.53 -9.69
C GLY A 368 -2.20 16.02 -10.31
N ILE A 369 -1.12 16.04 -9.52
CA ILE A 369 0.15 16.68 -9.92
C ILE A 369 1.22 15.66 -10.26
N PHE A 370 1.39 14.60 -9.44
CA PHE A 370 2.52 13.68 -9.57
C PHE A 370 2.17 12.42 -10.38
N PRO A 371 3.09 11.95 -11.24
CA PRO A 371 2.95 10.67 -11.94
C PRO A 371 2.82 9.50 -10.95
N LEU A 372 2.05 8.48 -11.33
CA LEU A 372 1.82 7.29 -10.50
C LEU A 372 3.13 6.60 -10.08
N ALA A 373 4.13 6.54 -10.96
CA ALA A 373 5.42 5.94 -10.64
C ALA A 373 6.17 6.71 -9.53
N SER A 374 6.12 8.05 -9.55
CA SER A 374 6.71 8.89 -8.50
C SER A 374 5.97 8.75 -7.17
N ILE A 375 4.64 8.68 -7.21
CA ILE A 375 3.79 8.42 -6.04
C ILE A 375 4.17 7.06 -5.43
N ALA A 376 4.28 6.01 -6.24
CA ALA A 376 4.65 4.67 -5.80
C ALA A 376 6.07 4.62 -5.22
N ALA A 377 7.03 5.31 -5.84
CA ALA A 377 8.41 5.38 -5.34
C ALA A 377 8.49 6.06 -3.97
N PHE A 378 7.81 7.21 -3.80
CA PHE A 378 7.77 7.92 -2.52
C PHE A 378 7.06 7.13 -1.42
N LEU A 379 5.95 6.49 -1.75
CA LEU A 379 5.24 5.60 -0.85
C LEU A 379 6.14 4.45 -0.38
N ASN A 380 6.80 3.78 -1.33
CA ASN A 380 7.66 2.64 -1.03
C ASN A 380 8.85 3.02 -0.14
N ILE A 381 9.51 4.17 -0.37
CA ILE A 381 10.64 4.59 0.47
C ILE A 381 10.18 4.89 1.91
N CYS A 382 8.98 5.46 2.10
CA CYS A 382 8.39 5.67 3.42
C CYS A 382 8.10 4.34 4.13
N THR A 383 7.50 3.39 3.41
CA THR A 383 7.19 2.05 3.94
C THR A 383 8.47 1.29 4.31
N LEU A 384 9.45 1.24 3.42
CA LEU A 384 10.72 0.57 3.68
C LEU A 384 11.43 1.14 4.90
N ALA A 385 11.36 2.46 5.10
CA ALA A 385 11.98 3.11 6.26
C ALA A 385 11.35 2.67 7.59
N TYR A 386 10.01 2.63 7.71
CA TYR A 386 9.42 2.15 8.97
C TYR A 386 9.51 0.62 9.13
N LEU A 387 9.59 -0.16 8.04
CA LEU A 387 9.84 -1.59 8.12
C LEU A 387 11.24 -1.90 8.66
N ILE A 388 12.24 -1.09 8.34
CA ILE A 388 13.58 -1.15 8.98
C ILE A 388 13.46 -0.92 10.49
N MET A 389 12.68 0.09 10.90
CA MET A 389 12.44 0.35 12.32
C MET A 389 11.71 -0.82 13.00
N LEU A 390 10.74 -1.45 12.32
CA LEU A 390 10.01 -2.61 12.83
C LEU A 390 10.93 -3.83 12.98
N ALA A 391 11.79 -4.10 12.01
CA ALA A 391 12.78 -5.18 12.08
C ALA A 391 13.74 -4.99 13.26
N TYR A 392 14.24 -3.78 13.46
CA TYR A 392 15.05 -3.44 14.63
C TYR A 392 14.25 -3.58 15.94
N GLY A 393 13.01 -3.10 15.94
CA GLY A 393 12.07 -3.24 17.07
C GLY A 393 11.85 -4.69 17.49
N LEU A 394 11.82 -5.64 16.55
CA LEU A 394 11.70 -7.07 16.87
C LEU A 394 12.93 -7.61 17.59
N ILE A 395 14.12 -7.19 17.19
CA ILE A 395 15.37 -7.56 17.91
C ILE A 395 15.32 -7.04 19.34
N ARG A 396 14.91 -5.78 19.52
CA ARG A 396 14.73 -5.16 20.83
C ARG A 396 13.65 -5.88 21.67
N LEU A 397 12.49 -6.18 21.07
CA LEU A 397 11.41 -6.90 21.73
C LEU A 397 11.89 -8.23 22.34
N ARG A 398 12.67 -9.00 21.58
CA ARG A 398 13.21 -10.27 22.09
C ARG A 398 14.29 -10.10 23.15
N ARG A 399 15.08 -9.05 23.04
CA ARG A 399 16.11 -8.75 24.04
C ARG A 399 15.48 -8.32 25.38
N GLU A 400 14.42 -7.53 25.36
CA GLU A 400 13.77 -6.96 26.56
C GLU A 400 12.71 -7.88 27.17
N LYS A 401 11.86 -8.50 26.34
CA LYS A 401 10.74 -9.34 26.80
C LYS A 401 10.99 -10.85 26.64
N GLY A 402 12.20 -11.24 26.20
CA GLY A 402 12.58 -12.64 25.98
C GLY A 402 11.88 -13.29 24.79
N MET A 403 11.94 -14.62 24.72
CA MET A 403 11.33 -15.42 23.63
C MET A 403 9.81 -15.44 23.73
N PRO A 404 9.08 -15.60 22.58
CA PRO A 404 7.64 -15.78 22.57
C PRO A 404 7.20 -16.95 23.46
N LYS A 405 6.08 -16.77 24.17
CA LYS A 405 5.47 -17.79 25.02
C LYS A 405 4.76 -18.87 24.17
N ALA A 406 4.40 -19.97 24.81
CA ALA A 406 3.58 -21.00 24.17
C ALA A 406 2.25 -20.42 23.69
N GLY A 407 1.97 -20.58 22.39
CA GLY A 407 0.77 -20.02 21.74
C GLY A 407 0.99 -18.67 21.01
N GLU A 408 2.09 -17.97 21.27
CA GLU A 408 2.48 -16.78 20.51
C GLU A 408 3.24 -17.17 19.23
N PHE A 409 3.12 -16.33 18.20
CA PHE A 409 3.88 -16.55 16.97
C PHE A 409 5.35 -16.25 17.18
N LYS A 410 6.20 -17.13 16.65
CA LYS A 410 7.66 -17.02 16.75
C LYS A 410 8.28 -16.86 15.35
N THR A 411 8.79 -15.68 15.04
CA THR A 411 9.62 -15.45 13.84
C THR A 411 10.87 -16.31 13.90
N PRO A 412 11.16 -17.11 12.87
CA PRO A 412 12.37 -17.94 12.86
C PRO A 412 13.64 -17.09 12.77
N LEU A 413 14.77 -17.68 13.15
CA LEU A 413 16.12 -17.14 12.94
C LEU A 413 16.33 -15.66 13.34
N VAL A 414 15.72 -15.19 14.42
CA VAL A 414 16.03 -13.83 14.94
C VAL A 414 17.35 -13.92 15.73
N PRO A 415 18.35 -13.05 15.46
CA PRO A 415 18.27 -11.77 14.73
C PRO A 415 18.57 -11.82 13.23
N LEU A 416 18.88 -12.98 12.65
CA LEU A 416 19.34 -13.08 11.26
C LEU A 416 18.32 -12.56 10.25
N LEU A 417 17.04 -13.01 10.32
CA LEU A 417 16.00 -12.56 9.38
C LEU A 417 15.67 -11.05 9.48
N PRO A 418 15.56 -10.44 10.69
CA PRO A 418 15.47 -9.00 10.81
C PRO A 418 16.64 -8.24 10.18
N ILE A 419 17.88 -8.69 10.37
CA ILE A 419 19.06 -8.08 9.77
C ILE A 419 19.00 -8.20 8.23
N LEU A 420 18.66 -9.39 7.73
CA LEU A 420 18.49 -9.61 6.28
C LEU A 420 17.40 -8.71 5.70
N SER A 421 16.28 -8.57 6.40
CA SER A 421 15.21 -7.66 5.99
C SER A 421 15.66 -6.20 5.92
N ILE A 422 16.43 -5.74 6.91
CA ILE A 422 17.02 -4.38 6.90
C ILE A 422 17.90 -4.20 5.66
N ILE A 423 18.77 -5.17 5.34
CA ILE A 423 19.67 -5.10 4.17
C ILE A 423 18.85 -5.05 2.88
N ILE A 424 17.81 -5.88 2.73
CA ILE A 424 16.94 -5.90 1.55
C ILE A 424 16.17 -4.57 1.43
N CYS A 425 15.59 -4.07 2.53
CA CYS A 425 14.89 -2.79 2.52
C CYS A 425 15.83 -1.64 2.10
N LEU A 426 17.04 -1.60 2.65
CA LEU A 426 18.04 -0.60 2.24
C LEU A 426 18.40 -0.75 0.77
N SER A 427 18.61 -1.98 0.25
CA SER A 427 18.91 -2.21 -1.16
C SER A 427 17.79 -1.73 -2.08
N PHE A 428 16.52 -1.87 -1.66
CA PHE A 428 15.38 -1.31 -2.40
C PHE A 428 15.35 0.22 -2.35
N MET A 429 15.62 0.82 -1.18
CA MET A 429 15.68 2.28 -1.05
C MET A 429 16.78 2.89 -1.96
N LEU A 430 17.90 2.19 -2.13
CA LEU A 430 18.99 2.63 -3.01
C LEU A 430 18.66 2.61 -4.52
N GLN A 431 17.55 1.95 -4.90
CA GLN A 431 17.08 1.96 -6.30
C GLN A 431 16.39 3.26 -6.70
N TYR A 432 15.90 4.04 -5.72
CA TYR A 432 15.15 5.26 -6.02
C TYR A 432 16.05 6.41 -6.44
N ASN A 433 15.52 7.26 -7.31
CA ASN A 433 16.20 8.44 -7.81
C ASN A 433 16.39 9.52 -6.72
N VAL A 434 17.25 10.48 -6.98
CA VAL A 434 17.57 11.58 -6.05
C VAL A 434 16.32 12.39 -5.69
N GLU A 435 15.40 12.58 -6.62
CA GLU A 435 14.14 13.34 -6.38
C GLU A 435 13.29 12.66 -5.31
N THR A 436 13.16 11.33 -5.35
CA THR A 436 12.44 10.55 -4.33
C THR A 436 13.11 10.68 -2.95
N TRP A 437 14.44 10.63 -2.90
CA TRP A 437 15.18 10.84 -1.66
C TRP A 437 15.00 12.24 -1.10
N ILE A 438 15.04 13.29 -1.94
CA ILE A 438 14.80 14.67 -1.53
C ILE A 438 13.39 14.81 -0.95
N ALA A 439 12.37 14.27 -1.64
CA ALA A 439 10.99 14.29 -1.15
C ALA A 439 10.85 13.57 0.20
N PHE A 440 11.50 12.42 0.35
CA PHE A 440 11.52 11.65 1.60
C PHE A 440 12.19 12.43 2.75
N LEU A 441 13.34 13.05 2.51
CA LEU A 441 14.05 13.84 3.52
C LEU A 441 13.25 15.08 3.92
N ILE A 442 12.59 15.74 2.96
CA ILE A 442 11.69 16.87 3.25
C ILE A 442 10.52 16.40 4.13
N ALA A 443 9.91 15.26 3.79
CA ALA A 443 8.82 14.70 4.58
C ALA A 443 9.28 14.36 6.01
N LEU A 444 10.46 13.76 6.18
CA LEU A 444 11.04 13.51 7.49
C LEU A 444 11.31 14.79 8.26
N LEU A 445 11.85 15.83 7.60
CA LEU A 445 12.11 17.14 8.23
C LEU A 445 10.81 17.77 8.74
N ILE A 446 9.75 17.75 7.92
CA ILE A 446 8.43 18.26 8.32
C ILE A 446 7.90 17.47 9.52
N GLY A 447 7.97 16.13 9.51
CA GLY A 447 7.55 15.30 10.63
C GLY A 447 8.33 15.61 11.92
N ASN A 448 9.64 15.79 11.81
CA ASN A 448 10.48 16.19 12.95
C ASN A 448 10.09 17.58 13.50
N ILE A 449 9.87 18.56 12.62
CA ILE A 449 9.44 19.91 13.04
C ILE A 449 8.11 19.82 13.80
N ILE A 450 7.12 19.10 13.27
CA ILE A 450 5.82 18.92 13.94
C ILE A 450 6.00 18.27 15.30
N TYR A 451 6.83 17.24 15.41
CA TYR A 451 7.07 16.56 16.69
C TYR A 451 7.70 17.51 17.72
N PHE A 452 8.81 18.17 17.41
CA PHE A 452 9.53 18.98 18.37
C PHE A 452 8.83 20.32 18.70
N THR A 453 8.05 20.86 17.77
CA THR A 453 7.31 22.12 18.01
C THR A 453 5.99 21.89 18.76
N TYR A 454 5.29 20.82 18.44
CA TYR A 454 3.95 20.53 18.96
C TYR A 454 3.90 19.21 19.75
N GLY A 455 4.17 18.05 19.11
CA GLY A 455 3.92 16.72 19.65
C GLY A 455 4.59 16.48 21.00
N TYR A 456 5.88 16.77 21.10
CA TYR A 456 6.64 16.60 22.33
C TYR A 456 6.04 17.37 23.53
N LYS A 457 5.51 18.57 23.29
CA LYS A 457 4.94 19.44 24.34
C LYS A 457 3.54 19.06 24.78
N HIS A 458 2.78 18.38 23.92
CA HIS A 458 1.36 18.06 24.13
C HIS A 458 1.10 16.56 24.29
N SER A 459 2.16 15.74 24.28
CA SER A 459 2.03 14.29 24.49
C SER A 459 1.32 14.00 25.81
N THR A 460 0.36 13.07 25.77
CA THR A 460 -0.46 12.67 26.93
C THR A 460 0.22 11.66 27.84
N ILE A 461 1.43 11.21 27.51
CA ILE A 461 2.18 10.29 28.37
C ILE A 461 2.93 11.14 29.41
N GLU A 462 2.52 10.97 30.67
CA GLU A 462 3.23 11.50 31.83
C GLU A 462 4.59 10.81 31.96
N GLU A 463 5.60 11.58 32.45
CA GLU A 463 6.98 11.10 32.66
C GLU A 463 7.07 9.96 33.67
#